data_64826075895dcda2d2fe7604d0188943
#
_entry.id   64826075895dcda2d2fe7604d0188943
#
_cell.length_a   1.000
_cell.length_b   1.000
_cell.length_c   1.000
_cell.angle_alpha   90.00
_cell.angle_beta   90.00
_cell.angle_gamma   90.00
#
_symmetry.space_group_name_H-M   'P 1'
#
loop_
_entity.id
_entity.type
_entity.pdbx_description
1 polymer ?
#
loop_
_entity_poly.entity_id
_entity_poly.type
_entity_poly.pdbx_seq_one_letter_code
_entity_poly.pdbx_strand_id
1 'polypeptide(L)'
;MRRKHKCFLAPLAHHDQGAALVEFALVAPIFFGILMFIFDMGYMAYARSVLRGEVNAVGRASTMETATNENQAAMDARLEEVVGIVVPHGDFAFDRVSFGSYGLAQARAEPFVDGNNSNDCDDGESFLDLNGNGQYDLDGSRAGGGGARDVVIYTVTVRYDRMLPVAGLLGLDNTVELQASSLLRNQPFDQQRQPTTELCT
;
A
#
# COMPACT_ATOMS: atom_id res chain seq x y z
N MET A 1 6.11 22.52 82.74
CA MET A 1 5.60 22.86 81.37
C MET A 1 5.70 21.65 80.46
N ARG A 2 4.62 20.92 80.19
CA ARG A 2 4.52 19.77 79.30
C ARG A 2 4.04 20.27 77.91
N ARG A 3 4.93 20.35 76.94
CA ARG A 3 4.55 20.62 75.51
C ARG A 3 3.83 19.42 74.93
N LYS A 4 2.51 19.57 74.62
CA LYS A 4 1.73 18.60 73.85
C LYS A 4 2.16 18.70 72.42
N HIS A 5 2.87 17.70 71.89
CA HIS A 5 3.08 17.52 70.46
C HIS A 5 1.75 17.14 69.84
N LYS A 6 1.07 18.07 69.18
CA LYS A 6 -0.11 17.79 68.38
C LYS A 6 0.34 16.93 67.18
N CYS A 7 -0.14 15.71 67.10
CA CYS A 7 0.11 14.83 65.98
C CYS A 7 -0.50 15.46 64.70
N PHE A 8 0.35 15.95 63.81
CA PHE A 8 -0.02 16.67 62.57
C PHE A 8 -0.53 15.72 61.47
N LEU A 9 -0.55 14.41 61.73
CA LEU A 9 -0.91 13.37 60.78
C LEU A 9 -2.40 12.97 60.80
N ALA A 10 -3.17 13.47 61.75
CA ALA A 10 -4.59 13.10 61.92
C ALA A 10 -5.55 13.57 60.78
N PRO A 11 -5.32 14.67 60.03
CA PRO A 11 -6.22 15.07 58.94
C PRO A 11 -5.99 14.34 57.61
N LEU A 12 -4.87 13.63 57.47
CA LEU A 12 -4.57 12.89 56.21
C LEU A 12 -5.35 11.56 56.04
N ALA A 13 -5.88 11.02 57.10
CA ALA A 13 -6.58 9.72 57.11
C ALA A 13 -8.06 9.78 56.66
N HIS A 14 -8.61 10.98 56.36
CA HIS A 14 -10.03 11.15 56.00
C HIS A 14 -10.25 11.92 54.68
N HIS A 15 -9.26 11.98 53.81
CA HIS A 15 -9.42 12.57 52.48
C HIS A 15 -9.67 11.50 51.43
N ASP A 16 -10.94 11.13 51.19
CA ASP A 16 -11.36 10.21 50.12
C ASP A 16 -10.99 10.71 48.72
N GLN A 17 -10.69 11.99 48.56
CA GLN A 17 -10.21 12.62 47.33
C GLN A 17 -8.86 12.04 46.83
N GLY A 18 -8.02 11.54 47.74
CA GLY A 18 -6.76 10.88 47.37
C GLY A 18 -6.97 9.51 46.78
N ALA A 19 -7.99 8.76 47.18
CA ALA A 19 -8.27 7.43 46.68
C ALA A 19 -8.69 7.47 45.19
N ALA A 20 -9.60 8.37 44.81
CA ALA A 20 -10.05 8.55 43.43
C ALA A 20 -8.89 8.92 42.47
N LEU A 21 -7.92 9.70 42.97
CA LEU A 21 -6.76 10.10 42.17
C LEU A 21 -5.82 8.91 41.90
N VAL A 22 -5.63 8.03 42.89
CA VAL A 22 -4.86 6.79 42.76
C VAL A 22 -5.56 5.80 41.81
N GLU A 23 -6.88 5.63 41.93
CA GLU A 23 -7.66 4.79 41.00
C GLU A 23 -7.55 5.29 39.57
N PHE A 24 -7.72 6.60 39.36
CA PHE A 24 -7.54 7.20 38.04
C PHE A 24 -6.11 7.00 37.49
N ALA A 25 -5.08 7.18 38.33
CA ALA A 25 -3.69 7.03 37.92
C ALA A 25 -3.36 5.59 37.48
N LEU A 26 -4.04 4.57 38.02
CA LEU A 26 -3.89 3.18 37.62
C LEU A 26 -4.59 2.86 36.30
N VAL A 27 -5.76 3.44 36.05
CA VAL A 27 -6.56 3.19 34.85
C VAL A 27 -6.13 4.06 33.67
N ALA A 28 -5.68 5.28 33.92
CA ALA A 28 -5.34 6.27 32.90
C ALA A 28 -4.33 5.78 31.85
N PRO A 29 -3.20 5.11 32.20
CA PRO A 29 -2.26 4.63 31.21
C PRO A 29 -2.88 3.64 30.21
N ILE A 30 -3.72 2.74 30.71
CA ILE A 30 -4.40 1.74 29.86
C ILE A 30 -5.43 2.43 28.98
N PHE A 31 -6.23 3.32 29.54
CA PHE A 31 -7.24 4.09 28.82
C PHE A 31 -6.63 4.93 27.69
N PHE A 32 -5.59 5.70 28.00
CA PHE A 32 -4.89 6.51 26.99
C PHE A 32 -4.16 5.65 25.95
N GLY A 33 -3.61 4.50 26.35
CA GLY A 33 -3.02 3.54 25.41
C GLY A 33 -4.04 3.03 24.38
N ILE A 34 -5.22 2.65 24.82
CA ILE A 34 -6.32 2.22 23.94
C ILE A 34 -6.77 3.38 23.05
N LEU A 35 -6.92 4.56 23.60
CA LEU A 35 -7.34 5.74 22.84
C LEU A 35 -6.33 6.08 21.73
N MET A 36 -5.04 6.09 22.03
CA MET A 36 -3.97 6.33 21.07
C MET A 36 -3.98 5.25 19.97
N PHE A 37 -4.19 3.98 20.34
CA PHE A 37 -4.28 2.89 19.36
C PHE A 37 -5.47 3.07 18.40
N ILE A 38 -6.63 3.48 18.90
CA ILE A 38 -7.81 3.77 18.08
C ILE A 38 -7.53 4.92 17.12
N PHE A 39 -6.87 5.99 17.57
CA PHE A 39 -6.50 7.10 16.70
C PHE A 39 -5.50 6.69 15.63
N ASP A 40 -4.48 5.90 15.96
CA ASP A 40 -3.50 5.40 15.00
C ASP A 40 -4.15 4.52 13.91
N MET A 41 -5.02 3.60 14.32
CA MET A 41 -5.78 2.76 13.38
C MET A 41 -6.73 3.59 12.51
N GLY A 42 -7.41 4.57 13.07
CA GLY A 42 -8.30 5.48 12.36
C GLY A 42 -7.53 6.31 11.32
N TYR A 43 -6.37 6.83 11.69
CA TYR A 43 -5.51 7.57 10.78
C TYR A 43 -5.01 6.69 9.62
N MET A 44 -4.55 5.47 9.90
CA MET A 44 -4.13 4.52 8.87
C MET A 44 -5.28 4.17 7.91
N ALA A 45 -6.49 3.96 8.43
CA ALA A 45 -7.68 3.69 7.61
C ALA A 45 -8.04 4.89 6.73
N TYR A 46 -7.93 6.11 7.25
CA TYR A 46 -8.14 7.34 6.50
C TYR A 46 -7.11 7.52 5.39
N ALA A 47 -5.81 7.39 5.70
CA ALA A 47 -4.73 7.47 4.72
C ALA A 47 -4.91 6.45 3.58
N ARG A 48 -5.26 5.20 3.93
CA ARG A 48 -5.57 4.15 2.95
C ARG A 48 -6.77 4.51 2.05
N SER A 49 -7.80 5.15 2.61
CA SER A 49 -8.98 5.56 1.85
C SER A 49 -8.63 6.67 0.86
N VAL A 50 -7.85 7.67 1.27
CA VAL A 50 -7.38 8.76 0.41
C VAL A 50 -6.49 8.20 -0.71
N LEU A 51 -5.50 7.36 -0.38
CA LEU A 51 -4.63 6.72 -1.37
C LEU A 51 -5.44 5.95 -2.43
N ARG A 52 -6.41 5.13 -2.01
CA ARG A 52 -7.27 4.39 -2.95
C ARG A 52 -8.12 5.33 -3.82
N GLY A 53 -8.62 6.41 -3.25
CA GLY A 53 -9.37 7.43 -3.98
C GLY A 53 -8.55 8.04 -5.11
N GLU A 54 -7.33 8.48 -4.81
CA GLU A 54 -6.43 9.10 -5.77
C GLU A 54 -5.91 8.11 -6.82
N VAL A 55 -5.53 6.89 -6.43
CA VAL A 55 -5.12 5.84 -7.38
C VAL A 55 -6.23 5.55 -8.40
N ASN A 56 -7.50 5.49 -7.96
CA ASN A 56 -8.63 5.32 -8.86
C ASN A 56 -8.90 6.57 -9.72
N ALA A 57 -8.64 7.78 -9.21
CA ALA A 57 -8.79 9.02 -9.97
C ALA A 57 -7.74 9.11 -11.08
N VAL A 58 -6.47 8.88 -10.75
CA VAL A 58 -5.36 8.78 -11.71
C VAL A 58 -5.64 7.70 -12.74
N GLY A 59 -6.15 6.56 -12.30
CA GLY A 59 -6.53 5.48 -13.16
C GLY A 59 -7.52 5.90 -14.25
N ARG A 60 -8.59 6.57 -13.89
CA ARG A 60 -9.57 7.07 -14.86
C ARG A 60 -8.97 8.15 -15.78
N ALA A 61 -8.12 9.04 -15.25
CA ALA A 61 -7.49 10.09 -16.05
C ALA A 61 -6.53 9.48 -17.10
N SER A 62 -5.73 8.49 -16.73
CA SER A 62 -4.76 7.84 -17.63
C SER A 62 -5.39 7.09 -18.80
N THR A 63 -6.69 6.70 -18.70
CA THR A 63 -7.40 6.07 -19.82
C THR A 63 -7.84 7.06 -20.89
N MET A 64 -7.94 8.35 -20.58
CA MET A 64 -8.43 9.40 -21.51
C MET A 64 -7.28 10.12 -22.25
N GLU A 65 -6.07 10.08 -21.72
CA GLU A 65 -4.92 10.76 -22.30
C GLU A 65 -3.97 9.77 -22.96
N THR A 66 -3.32 10.20 -24.05
CA THR A 66 -2.20 9.48 -24.63
C THR A 66 -1.15 9.25 -23.55
N ALA A 67 -0.87 8.00 -23.25
CA ALA A 67 0.01 7.58 -22.16
C ALA A 67 1.50 7.91 -22.49
N THR A 68 1.82 9.21 -22.57
CA THR A 68 3.22 9.66 -22.65
C THR A 68 3.85 9.58 -21.25
N ASN A 69 5.14 9.31 -21.20
CA ASN A 69 5.88 9.25 -19.92
C ASN A 69 5.77 10.57 -19.12
N GLU A 70 5.67 11.71 -19.82
CA GLU A 70 5.51 13.02 -19.19
C GLU A 70 4.16 13.15 -18.48
N ASN A 71 3.08 12.68 -19.11
CA ASN A 71 1.74 12.71 -18.51
C ASN A 71 1.66 11.76 -17.32
N GLN A 72 2.31 10.61 -17.36
CA GLN A 72 2.38 9.67 -16.24
C GLN A 72 3.11 10.28 -15.04
N ALA A 73 4.25 10.92 -15.25
CA ALA A 73 5.00 11.60 -14.20
C ALA A 73 4.21 12.76 -13.57
N ALA A 74 3.46 13.52 -14.38
CA ALA A 74 2.59 14.59 -13.86
C ALA A 74 1.44 14.05 -13.00
N MET A 75 0.87 12.91 -13.37
CA MET A 75 -0.16 12.23 -12.58
C MET A 75 0.38 11.71 -11.26
N ASP A 76 1.59 11.14 -11.26
CA ASP A 76 2.28 10.66 -10.07
C ASP A 76 2.58 11.81 -9.10
N ALA A 77 3.12 12.92 -9.62
CA ALA A 77 3.40 14.12 -8.82
C ALA A 77 2.12 14.70 -8.17
N ARG A 78 1.00 14.71 -8.90
CA ARG A 78 -0.29 15.14 -8.35
C ARG A 78 -0.78 14.22 -7.24
N LEU A 79 -0.65 12.90 -7.41
CA LEU A 79 -1.03 11.93 -6.39
C LEU A 79 -0.17 12.12 -5.14
N GLU A 80 1.14 12.28 -5.31
CA GLU A 80 2.08 12.54 -4.22
C GLU A 80 1.71 13.83 -3.47
N GLU A 81 1.36 14.90 -4.18
CA GLU A 81 0.92 16.17 -3.58
C GLU A 81 -0.32 15.96 -2.70
N VAL A 82 -1.37 15.31 -3.23
CA VAL A 82 -2.65 15.13 -2.51
C VAL A 82 -2.50 14.17 -1.33
N VAL A 83 -1.86 13.03 -1.54
CA VAL A 83 -1.66 12.02 -0.48
C VAL A 83 -0.65 12.52 0.55
N GLY A 84 0.38 13.28 0.12
CA GLY A 84 1.40 13.89 0.98
C GLY A 84 0.84 14.89 2.00
N ILE A 85 -0.33 15.50 1.75
CA ILE A 85 -1.04 16.31 2.75
C ILE A 85 -1.47 15.45 3.93
N VAL A 86 -1.92 14.22 3.67
CA VAL A 86 -2.37 13.30 4.70
C VAL A 86 -1.18 12.55 5.32
N VAL A 87 -0.20 12.17 4.51
CA VAL A 87 0.98 11.41 4.92
C VAL A 87 2.23 12.23 4.68
N PRO A 88 2.51 13.24 5.52
CA PRO A 88 3.70 14.07 5.38
C PRO A 88 4.96 13.23 5.58
N HIS A 89 5.97 13.44 4.73
CA HIS A 89 7.23 12.70 4.70
C HIS A 89 7.08 11.21 4.30
N GLY A 90 5.98 10.84 3.63
CA GLY A 90 5.82 9.51 3.04
C GLY A 90 6.80 9.29 1.89
N ASP A 91 7.34 8.09 1.80
CA ASP A 91 8.12 7.63 0.64
C ASP A 91 7.17 6.93 -0.33
N PHE A 92 7.13 7.44 -1.57
CA PHE A 92 6.21 6.99 -2.61
C PHE A 92 6.94 6.16 -3.65
N ALA A 93 6.42 4.97 -3.94
CA ALA A 93 6.86 4.14 -5.04
C ALA A 93 5.69 3.89 -6.00
N PHE A 94 5.93 4.20 -7.29
CA PHE A 94 4.96 4.06 -8.36
C PHE A 94 5.39 2.92 -9.27
N ASP A 95 4.50 1.96 -9.49
CA ASP A 95 4.73 0.84 -10.37
C ASP A 95 3.62 0.73 -11.41
N ARG A 96 3.99 0.47 -12.65
CA ARG A 96 3.09 0.21 -13.76
C ARG A 96 3.55 -1.00 -14.52
N VAL A 97 2.67 -1.97 -14.63
CA VAL A 97 2.87 -3.14 -15.47
C VAL A 97 1.69 -3.32 -16.41
N SER A 98 1.97 -3.76 -17.61
CA SER A 98 0.96 -3.89 -18.66
C SER A 98 0.90 -5.30 -19.24
N PHE A 99 -0.30 -5.72 -19.62
CA PHE A 99 -0.61 -7.00 -20.24
C PHE A 99 -1.51 -6.79 -21.47
N GLY A 100 -1.48 -7.70 -22.43
CA GLY A 100 -2.31 -7.61 -23.63
C GLY A 100 -3.80 -7.83 -23.36
N SER A 101 -4.19 -8.47 -22.25
CA SER A 101 -5.59 -8.72 -21.88
C SER A 101 -5.78 -8.90 -20.39
N TYR A 102 -7.04 -8.83 -19.94
CA TYR A 102 -7.41 -9.11 -18.54
C TYR A 102 -7.07 -10.54 -18.11
N GLY A 103 -7.27 -11.52 -19.01
CA GLY A 103 -6.94 -12.93 -18.72
C GLY A 103 -5.44 -13.11 -18.45
N LEU A 104 -4.59 -12.48 -19.26
CA LEU A 104 -3.15 -12.50 -19.07
C LEU A 104 -2.73 -11.76 -17.79
N ALA A 105 -3.34 -10.62 -17.48
CA ALA A 105 -3.09 -9.90 -16.24
C ALA A 105 -3.48 -10.70 -14.99
N GLN A 106 -4.48 -11.58 -15.09
CA GLN A 106 -4.90 -12.45 -13.99
C GLN A 106 -3.99 -13.68 -13.85
N ALA A 107 -3.59 -14.28 -14.96
CA ALA A 107 -2.69 -15.45 -14.99
C ALA A 107 -1.26 -15.07 -14.60
N ARG A 108 -0.81 -13.89 -14.98
CA ARG A 108 0.55 -13.33 -14.91
C ARG A 108 1.58 -14.12 -15.72
N ALA A 109 1.65 -15.44 -15.55
CA ALA A 109 2.55 -16.30 -16.29
C ALA A 109 2.27 -16.29 -17.79
N GLU A 110 3.30 -16.46 -18.57
CA GLU A 110 3.22 -16.63 -20.01
C GLU A 110 2.55 -17.99 -20.33
N PRO A 111 1.58 -18.03 -21.24
CA PRO A 111 0.98 -19.30 -21.64
C PRO A 111 1.96 -20.13 -22.42
N PHE A 112 2.07 -21.40 -22.12
CA PHE A 112 2.87 -22.38 -22.86
C PHE A 112 2.08 -23.63 -23.21
N VAL A 113 2.61 -24.43 -24.14
CA VAL A 113 2.04 -25.69 -24.57
C VAL A 113 2.79 -26.82 -23.88
N ASP A 114 2.19 -27.36 -22.83
CA ASP A 114 2.73 -28.47 -22.04
C ASP A 114 2.48 -29.80 -22.80
N GLY A 115 3.50 -30.30 -23.46
CA GLY A 115 3.44 -31.52 -24.28
C GLY A 115 3.60 -32.83 -23.49
N ASN A 116 4.22 -32.74 -22.31
CA ASN A 116 4.57 -33.91 -21.48
C ASN A 116 3.84 -33.98 -20.13
N ASN A 117 3.01 -32.96 -19.81
CA ASN A 117 2.28 -32.77 -18.56
C ASN A 117 3.19 -32.62 -17.32
N SER A 118 4.35 -31.96 -17.50
CA SER A 118 5.25 -31.61 -16.40
C SER A 118 4.77 -30.41 -15.58
N ASN A 119 3.96 -29.52 -16.16
CA ASN A 119 3.58 -28.17 -15.72
C ASN A 119 4.74 -27.17 -15.71
N ASP A 120 5.83 -27.50 -16.33
CA ASP A 120 7.00 -26.62 -16.56
C ASP A 120 7.20 -26.42 -18.06
N CYS A 121 7.77 -25.29 -18.48
CA CYS A 121 8.11 -25.03 -19.88
C CYS A 121 9.45 -25.72 -20.19
N ASP A 122 9.37 -26.93 -20.75
CA ASP A 122 10.55 -27.76 -21.01
C ASP A 122 11.15 -27.46 -22.40
N ASP A 123 12.43 -27.84 -22.59
CA ASP A 123 13.16 -27.65 -23.83
C ASP A 123 12.38 -28.19 -25.05
N GLY A 124 12.14 -27.30 -26.02
CA GLY A 124 11.40 -27.59 -27.25
C GLY A 124 9.90 -27.39 -27.19
N GLU A 125 9.31 -27.08 -26.03
CA GLU A 125 7.93 -26.66 -25.92
C GLU A 125 7.78 -25.19 -26.35
N SER A 126 6.59 -24.81 -26.84
CA SER A 126 6.34 -23.43 -27.28
C SER A 126 5.60 -22.62 -26.22
N PHE A 127 5.99 -21.38 -26.04
CA PHE A 127 5.32 -20.42 -25.19
C PHE A 127 5.00 -19.11 -25.93
N LEU A 128 4.11 -18.33 -25.36
CA LEU A 128 3.72 -17.04 -25.88
C LEU A 128 4.49 -15.96 -25.11
N ASP A 129 5.55 -15.43 -25.72
CA ASP A 129 6.37 -14.34 -25.17
C ASP A 129 5.55 -13.04 -25.13
N LEU A 130 5.06 -12.68 -23.94
CA LEU A 130 4.20 -11.53 -23.74
C LEU A 130 4.99 -10.23 -23.58
N ASN A 131 6.18 -10.30 -23.00
CA ASN A 131 7.01 -9.13 -22.71
C ASN A 131 8.05 -8.85 -23.82
N GLY A 132 8.39 -9.83 -24.65
CA GLY A 132 9.28 -9.72 -25.79
C GLY A 132 10.76 -9.86 -25.42
N ASN A 133 11.06 -10.63 -24.36
CA ASN A 133 12.43 -10.88 -23.92
C ASN A 133 13.03 -12.20 -24.45
N GLY A 134 12.22 -13.07 -25.07
CA GLY A 134 12.62 -14.36 -25.63
C GLY A 134 12.86 -15.44 -24.58
N GLN A 135 12.38 -15.28 -23.35
CA GLN A 135 12.49 -16.24 -22.27
C GLN A 135 11.10 -16.46 -21.65
N TYR A 136 10.85 -17.70 -21.22
CA TYR A 136 9.61 -18.01 -20.50
C TYR A 136 9.63 -17.42 -19.10
N ASP A 137 8.58 -16.65 -18.78
CA ASP A 137 8.43 -15.96 -17.50
C ASP A 137 7.15 -16.32 -16.74
N LEU A 138 7.28 -16.52 -15.43
CA LEU A 138 6.13 -16.62 -14.53
C LEU A 138 5.43 -15.26 -14.33
N ASP A 139 6.03 -14.18 -14.78
CA ASP A 139 5.44 -12.84 -14.88
C ASP A 139 5.77 -12.22 -16.23
N GLY A 140 4.92 -12.48 -17.22
CA GLY A 140 5.03 -11.94 -18.58
C GLY A 140 4.57 -10.49 -18.71
N SER A 141 4.56 -9.72 -17.60
CA SER A 141 4.22 -8.30 -17.62
C SER A 141 5.29 -7.47 -18.34
N ARG A 142 4.85 -6.38 -18.95
CA ARG A 142 5.73 -5.35 -19.52
C ARG A 142 5.75 -4.15 -18.59
N ALA A 143 6.93 -3.63 -18.31
CA ALA A 143 7.07 -2.40 -17.54
C ALA A 143 6.45 -1.20 -18.27
N GLY A 144 5.82 -0.31 -17.52
CA GLY A 144 5.22 0.92 -18.02
C GLY A 144 3.74 0.84 -18.38
N GLY A 145 3.23 1.92 -18.96
CA GLY A 145 1.81 2.14 -19.26
C GLY A 145 1.25 1.34 -20.44
N GLY A 146 2.04 0.45 -21.05
CA GLY A 146 1.60 -0.37 -22.19
C GLY A 146 1.25 0.41 -23.45
N GLY A 147 0.66 -0.30 -24.44
CA GLY A 147 0.19 0.25 -25.69
C GLY A 147 -1.34 0.36 -25.76
N ALA A 148 -1.85 0.56 -26.99
CA ALA A 148 -3.29 0.60 -27.25
C ALA A 148 -3.96 -0.71 -26.82
N ARG A 149 -5.12 -0.61 -26.15
CA ARG A 149 -5.93 -1.73 -25.66
C ARG A 149 -5.27 -2.61 -24.60
N ASP A 150 -4.04 -2.31 -24.19
CA ASP A 150 -3.39 -3.04 -23.10
C ASP A 150 -4.11 -2.78 -21.77
N VAL A 151 -4.04 -3.77 -20.91
CA VAL A 151 -4.50 -3.70 -19.53
C VAL A 151 -3.32 -3.31 -18.68
N VAL A 152 -3.44 -2.24 -17.92
CA VAL A 152 -2.39 -1.70 -17.06
C VAL A 152 -2.79 -1.88 -15.61
N ILE A 153 -1.89 -2.42 -14.82
CA ILE A 153 -2.01 -2.42 -13.36
C ILE A 153 -1.11 -1.29 -12.85
N TYR A 154 -1.73 -0.27 -12.31
CA TYR A 154 -1.05 0.84 -11.65
C TYR A 154 -1.08 0.62 -10.15
N THR A 155 0.08 0.50 -9.54
CA THR A 155 0.25 0.25 -8.11
C THR A 155 1.05 1.37 -7.47
N VAL A 156 0.54 1.89 -6.37
CA VAL A 156 1.22 2.90 -5.56
C VAL A 156 1.44 2.34 -4.17
N THR A 157 2.68 2.38 -3.72
CA THR A 157 3.09 2.01 -2.37
C THR A 157 3.57 3.25 -1.64
N VAL A 158 3.06 3.48 -0.44
CA VAL A 158 3.44 4.61 0.42
C VAL A 158 3.95 4.06 1.73
N ARG A 159 5.17 4.44 2.11
CA ARG A 159 5.78 4.10 3.40
C ARG A 159 5.92 5.36 4.25
N TYR A 160 5.48 5.28 5.48
CA TYR A 160 5.59 6.41 6.42
C TYR A 160 5.71 5.91 7.86
N ASP A 161 6.26 6.77 8.72
CA ASP A 161 6.35 6.47 10.14
C ASP A 161 5.07 6.86 10.87
N ARG A 162 4.66 6.03 11.82
CA ARG A 162 3.48 6.29 12.67
C ARG A 162 3.66 7.58 13.46
N MET A 163 2.60 8.37 13.55
CA MET A 163 2.60 9.61 14.33
C MET A 163 2.69 9.37 15.84
N LEU A 164 2.16 8.23 16.31
CA LEU A 164 2.11 7.90 17.73
C LEU A 164 3.04 6.72 18.04
N PRO A 165 3.89 6.83 19.09
CA PRO A 165 4.89 5.80 19.42
C PRO A 165 4.29 4.55 20.09
N VAL A 166 2.97 4.35 20.04
CA VAL A 166 2.26 3.24 20.71
C VAL A 166 2.70 1.88 20.15
N ALA A 167 2.96 1.82 18.85
CA ALA A 167 3.42 0.59 18.19
C ALA A 167 4.75 0.12 18.78
N GLY A 168 5.70 1.02 19.02
CA GLY A 168 6.99 0.70 19.65
C GLY A 168 6.87 0.18 21.08
N LEU A 169 5.87 0.62 21.84
CA LEU A 169 5.58 0.09 23.18
C LEU A 169 5.09 -1.36 23.15
N LEU A 170 4.48 -1.77 22.04
CA LEU A 170 3.96 -3.13 21.81
C LEU A 170 4.94 -4.01 21.03
N GLY A 171 6.15 -3.52 20.70
CA GLY A 171 7.13 -4.23 19.89
C GLY A 171 6.75 -4.37 18.42
N LEU A 172 5.85 -3.53 17.91
CA LEU A 172 5.46 -3.48 16.50
C LEU A 172 6.32 -2.46 15.74
N ASP A 173 6.46 -2.66 14.44
CA ASP A 173 7.18 -1.73 13.57
C ASP A 173 6.55 -0.34 13.59
N ASN A 174 7.40 0.68 13.64
CA ASN A 174 6.95 2.07 13.59
C ASN A 174 6.60 2.51 12.16
N THR A 175 7.10 1.82 11.14
CA THR A 175 6.83 2.11 9.73
C THR A 175 5.56 1.40 9.26
N VAL A 176 4.71 2.13 8.58
CA VAL A 176 3.48 1.63 7.94
C VAL A 176 3.70 1.62 6.44
N GLU A 177 3.33 0.52 5.80
CA GLU A 177 3.26 0.41 4.35
C GLU A 177 1.80 0.33 3.91
N LEU A 178 1.39 1.25 3.06
CA LEU A 178 0.07 1.26 2.42
C LEU A 178 0.25 1.01 0.93
N GLN A 179 -0.54 0.10 0.37
CA GLN A 179 -0.56 -0.17 -1.05
C GLN A 179 -1.97 -0.02 -1.60
N ALA A 180 -2.07 0.59 -2.77
CA ALA A 180 -3.29 0.63 -3.56
C ALA A 180 -2.98 0.39 -5.02
N SER A 181 -3.85 -0.36 -5.71
CA SER A 181 -3.72 -0.63 -7.13
C SER A 181 -5.02 -0.35 -7.87
N SER A 182 -4.91 0.07 -9.12
CA SER A 182 -6.02 0.25 -10.05
C SER A 182 -5.73 -0.50 -11.34
N LEU A 183 -6.74 -1.20 -11.83
CA LEU A 183 -6.68 -1.94 -13.09
C LEU A 183 -7.37 -1.12 -14.17
N LEU A 184 -6.65 -0.82 -15.23
CA LEU A 184 -7.05 0.09 -16.28
C LEU A 184 -6.95 -0.60 -17.63
N ARG A 185 -7.71 -0.13 -18.63
CA ARG A 185 -7.54 -0.53 -20.01
C ARG A 185 -7.33 0.69 -20.87
N ASN A 186 -6.23 0.71 -21.60
CA ASN A 186 -5.91 1.79 -22.53
C ASN A 186 -6.94 1.86 -23.67
N GLN A 187 -7.23 3.08 -24.13
CA GLN A 187 -8.10 3.28 -25.30
C GLN A 187 -7.42 2.76 -26.59
N PRO A 188 -8.21 2.41 -27.60
CA PRO A 188 -7.71 1.94 -28.89
C PRO A 188 -7.24 3.11 -29.76
N PHE A 189 -6.06 3.67 -29.46
CA PHE A 189 -5.50 4.80 -30.22
C PHE A 189 -4.50 4.34 -31.31
N ASP A 190 -4.07 3.07 -31.29
CA ASP A 190 -3.13 2.48 -32.24
C ASP A 190 -3.36 0.95 -32.32
N GLN A 191 -2.49 0.24 -33.02
CA GLN A 191 -2.51 -1.22 -33.06
C GLN A 191 -1.91 -1.77 -31.76
N GLN A 192 -2.58 -2.79 -31.21
CA GLN A 192 -2.07 -3.52 -30.06
C GLN A 192 -0.86 -4.38 -30.49
N ARG A 193 0.21 -4.35 -29.71
CA ARG A 193 1.35 -5.24 -29.90
C ARG A 193 0.88 -6.70 -29.78
N GLN A 194 1.23 -7.53 -30.75
CA GLN A 194 0.99 -8.95 -30.71
C GLN A 194 2.19 -9.65 -30.04
N PRO A 195 1.95 -10.59 -29.16
CA PRO A 195 3.00 -11.44 -28.60
C PRO A 195 3.59 -12.36 -29.68
N THR A 196 4.82 -12.77 -29.51
CA THR A 196 5.51 -13.74 -30.38
C THR A 196 5.45 -15.13 -29.75
N THR A 197 5.53 -16.17 -30.60
CA THR A 197 5.67 -17.55 -30.11
C THR A 197 7.12 -17.94 -30.16
N GLU A 198 7.68 -18.33 -29.02
CA GLU A 198 9.07 -18.73 -28.87
C GLU A 198 9.15 -20.17 -28.30
N LEU A 199 10.34 -20.75 -28.24
CA LEU A 199 10.58 -22.07 -27.69
C LEU A 199 11.26 -21.96 -26.33
N CYS A 200 10.82 -22.78 -25.40
CA CYS A 200 11.47 -22.97 -24.11
C CYS A 200 12.86 -23.59 -24.29
N THR A 201 13.86 -23.10 -23.54
CA THR A 201 15.27 -23.51 -23.61
C THR A 201 15.83 -23.80 -22.22
#